data_558868d64fced3abba33eedd926764fb
#
_entry.id   558868d64fced3abba33eedd926764fb
#
_cell.length_a   1.000
_cell.length_b   1.000
_cell.length_c   1.000
_cell.angle_alpha   90.00
_cell.angle_beta   90.00
_cell.angle_gamma   90.00
#
_symmetry.space_group_name_H-M   'P 1'
#
loop_
_entity.id
_entity.type
_entity.pdbx_description
1 polymer ?
#
loop_
_entity_poly.entity_id
_entity_poly.type
_entity_poly.pdbx_seq_one_letter_code
_entity_poly.pdbx_strand_id
1 'polypeptide(L)'
;MYGLAAALREMGVDASVGLPTGCVANKIAFMLELGEGVPAVDAWIPDGPFDSLIVVDTAAEKRINIQPAPDVGGRLPTFNIDHHITNTDFAKSNWVDPHSSSTCEMISLLLDAMGRQPTARTASLLYAGIHGDTGGFSLPATSADSLHVAAELVRAGADVAHIGEQLCRSQNRSDFELLRRVYDHTTVVADGRIAYSYVSYKDMTEAGCKADDIDDQVSIPRALKGVRLAMLFSEGEPGVIRINLRGEGKVTVVELAQRFGGGGHAQSAGVKMKNKPMQAVIDEVVAAATEHLRSLGSL
;
A
#
# COMPACT_ATOMS: atom_id res chain seq x y z
N MET A 1 10.51 0.66 6.87
CA MET A 1 11.46 -0.29 7.50
C MET A 1 12.92 0.04 7.14
N TYR A 2 13.37 -0.11 5.89
CA TYR A 2 14.77 0.10 5.50
C TYR A 2 15.34 1.47 5.88
N GLY A 3 14.57 2.56 5.75
CA GLY A 3 15.03 3.90 6.12
C GLY A 3 15.37 4.02 7.61
N LEU A 4 14.54 3.46 8.50
CA LEU A 4 14.83 3.44 9.94
C LEU A 4 16.02 2.53 10.25
N ALA A 5 16.07 1.33 9.69
CA ALA A 5 17.16 0.41 9.96
C ALA A 5 18.51 0.96 9.46
N ALA A 6 18.55 1.60 8.29
CA ALA A 6 19.75 2.28 7.77
C ALA A 6 20.20 3.39 8.73
N ALA A 7 19.28 4.26 9.18
CA ALA A 7 19.58 5.32 10.12
C ALA A 7 20.12 4.78 11.46
N LEU A 8 19.53 3.71 11.99
CA LEU A 8 20.00 3.07 13.22
C LEU A 8 21.42 2.51 13.06
N ARG A 9 21.71 1.87 11.92
CA ARG A 9 23.06 1.36 11.63
C ARG A 9 24.08 2.47 11.45
N GLU A 10 23.72 3.59 10.85
CA GLU A 10 24.55 4.80 10.77
C GLU A 10 24.90 5.35 12.18
N MET A 11 24.06 5.09 13.16
CA MET A 11 24.30 5.42 14.56
C MET A 11 25.06 4.34 15.36
N GLY A 12 25.45 3.24 14.69
CA GLY A 12 26.17 2.14 15.30
C GLY A 12 25.30 1.08 15.99
N VAL A 13 23.97 1.15 15.79
CA VAL A 13 23.02 0.12 16.26
C VAL A 13 22.98 -1.04 15.29
N ASP A 14 23.08 -2.27 15.78
CA ASP A 14 22.94 -3.47 14.92
C ASP A 14 21.46 -3.74 14.65
N ALA A 15 20.96 -3.17 13.56
CA ALA A 15 19.57 -3.27 13.14
C ALA A 15 19.41 -4.16 11.91
N SER A 16 18.37 -4.99 11.92
CA SER A 16 17.96 -5.84 10.79
C SER A 16 16.50 -5.61 10.46
N VAL A 17 16.10 -5.83 9.20
CA VAL A 17 14.72 -5.71 8.74
C VAL A 17 14.07 -7.09 8.70
N GLY A 18 12.94 -7.27 9.37
CA GLY A 18 12.10 -8.45 9.24
C GLY A 18 11.24 -8.36 7.98
N LEU A 19 11.60 -9.11 6.95
CA LEU A 19 10.93 -9.09 5.66
C LEU A 19 10.86 -10.51 5.08
N PRO A 20 9.67 -11.14 5.07
CA PRO A 20 9.51 -12.45 4.48
C PRO A 20 9.93 -12.48 3.01
N THR A 21 10.58 -13.56 2.60
CA THR A 21 11.03 -13.75 1.21
C THR A 21 9.85 -13.64 0.25
N GLY A 22 10.01 -12.84 -0.80
CA GLY A 22 9.00 -12.65 -1.84
C GLY A 22 7.86 -11.68 -1.49
N CYS A 23 7.95 -10.98 -0.35
CA CYS A 23 6.93 -10.00 0.07
C CYS A 23 7.09 -8.60 -0.55
N VAL A 24 8.16 -8.34 -1.30
CA VAL A 24 8.37 -7.03 -1.91
C VAL A 24 7.77 -7.01 -3.31
N ALA A 25 6.81 -6.12 -3.53
CA ALA A 25 6.23 -5.90 -4.85
C ALA A 25 7.30 -5.38 -5.83
N ASN A 26 7.21 -5.78 -7.09
CA ASN A 26 8.18 -5.40 -8.14
C ASN A 26 8.38 -3.89 -8.23
N LYS A 27 7.31 -3.11 -8.07
CA LYS A 27 7.32 -1.65 -8.13
C LYS A 27 8.25 -0.99 -7.09
N ILE A 28 8.47 -1.63 -5.96
CA ILE A 28 9.32 -1.11 -4.87
C ILE A 28 10.58 -1.95 -4.65
N ALA A 29 10.89 -2.87 -5.57
CA ALA A 29 12.06 -3.75 -5.46
C ALA A 29 13.39 -2.95 -5.42
N PHE A 30 13.46 -1.80 -6.10
CA PHE A 30 14.61 -0.89 -6.04
C PHE A 30 14.94 -0.39 -4.61
N MET A 31 13.96 -0.42 -3.70
CA MET A 31 14.18 -0.10 -2.29
C MET A 31 15.12 -1.10 -1.61
N LEU A 32 15.22 -2.33 -2.12
CA LEU A 32 16.19 -3.33 -1.63
C LEU A 32 17.61 -2.92 -2.01
N GLU A 33 17.81 -2.35 -3.19
CA GLU A 33 19.09 -1.83 -3.65
C GLU A 33 19.50 -0.62 -2.79
N LEU A 34 18.59 0.32 -2.58
CA LEU A 34 18.78 1.43 -1.65
C LEU A 34 19.03 0.94 -0.22
N GLY A 35 18.44 -0.17 0.19
CA GLY A 35 18.63 -0.84 1.48
C GLY A 35 19.86 -1.76 1.55
N GLU A 36 20.71 -1.82 0.53
CA GLU A 36 21.90 -2.68 0.51
C GLU A 36 22.77 -2.48 1.76
N GLY A 37 23.23 -3.57 2.40
CA GLY A 37 23.99 -3.54 3.65
C GLY A 37 23.13 -3.44 4.93
N VAL A 38 21.80 -3.30 4.82
CA VAL A 38 20.89 -3.55 5.93
C VAL A 38 20.48 -5.03 5.89
N PRO A 39 20.86 -5.85 6.89
CA PRO A 39 20.49 -7.26 6.90
C PRO A 39 18.98 -7.43 6.92
N ALA A 40 18.48 -8.36 6.12
CA ALA A 40 17.09 -8.79 6.16
C ALA A 40 16.98 -10.20 6.75
N VAL A 41 15.97 -10.42 7.59
CA VAL A 41 15.60 -11.73 8.09
C VAL A 41 14.23 -12.09 7.54
N ASP A 42 14.08 -13.29 7.05
CA ASP A 42 12.85 -13.78 6.42
C ASP A 42 11.93 -14.52 7.40
N ALA A 43 12.42 -14.78 8.62
CA ALA A 43 11.67 -15.40 9.70
C ALA A 43 12.03 -14.76 11.03
N TRP A 44 11.06 -14.69 11.95
CA TRP A 44 11.32 -14.32 13.32
C TRP A 44 12.00 -15.47 14.06
N ILE A 45 13.07 -15.14 14.79
CA ILE A 45 13.79 -16.10 15.63
C ILE A 45 13.46 -15.79 17.10
N PRO A 46 12.62 -16.62 17.79
CA PRO A 46 12.08 -16.29 19.11
C PRO A 46 13.14 -16.00 20.18
N ASP A 47 14.21 -16.72 20.21
CA ASP A 47 15.33 -16.51 21.15
C ASP A 47 16.59 -16.00 20.42
N GLY A 48 16.38 -15.26 19.34
CA GLY A 48 17.44 -14.65 18.57
C GLY A 48 18.18 -13.54 19.32
N PRO A 49 19.23 -13.00 18.71
CA PRO A 49 20.12 -12.03 19.36
C PRO A 49 19.53 -10.61 19.45
N PHE A 50 18.20 -10.48 19.36
CA PHE A 50 17.52 -9.19 19.40
C PHE A 50 17.21 -8.78 20.86
N ASP A 51 17.40 -7.51 21.15
CA ASP A 51 17.09 -6.90 22.44
C ASP A 51 15.84 -6.01 22.39
N SER A 52 15.37 -5.66 21.19
CA SER A 52 14.17 -4.87 20.97
C SER A 52 13.54 -5.15 19.61
N LEU A 53 12.25 -4.86 19.48
CA LEU A 53 11.47 -4.95 18.27
C LEU A 53 10.81 -3.61 17.94
N ILE A 54 11.00 -3.11 16.74
CA ILE A 54 10.31 -1.92 16.24
C ILE A 54 9.42 -2.35 15.08
N VAL A 55 8.12 -2.21 15.26
CA VAL A 55 7.12 -2.45 14.22
C VAL A 55 6.77 -1.09 13.61
N VAL A 56 6.86 -0.96 12.30
CA VAL A 56 6.58 0.29 11.59
C VAL A 56 5.46 0.09 10.57
N ASP A 57 4.62 1.10 10.40
CA ASP A 57 3.58 1.14 9.37
C ASP A 57 2.60 -0.03 9.45
N THR A 58 2.19 -0.35 10.68
CA THR A 58 1.35 -1.52 10.97
C THR A 58 0.32 -1.18 12.03
N ALA A 59 -0.95 -1.17 11.66
CA ALA A 59 -2.05 -0.76 12.52
C ALA A 59 -2.49 -1.83 13.54
N ALA A 60 -2.12 -3.09 13.38
CA ALA A 60 -2.51 -4.16 14.28
C ALA A 60 -1.53 -5.33 14.22
N GLU A 61 -1.31 -5.99 15.34
CA GLU A 61 -0.39 -7.13 15.47
C GLU A 61 -0.62 -8.23 14.43
N LYS A 62 -1.88 -8.58 14.18
CA LYS A 62 -2.27 -9.61 13.17
C LYS A 62 -1.84 -9.29 11.73
N ARG A 63 -1.41 -8.06 11.45
CA ARG A 63 -0.89 -7.64 10.13
C ARG A 63 0.61 -7.83 10.00
N ILE A 64 1.31 -8.21 11.08
CA ILE A 64 2.73 -8.54 11.02
C ILE A 64 2.88 -9.85 10.25
N ASN A 65 3.39 -9.75 9.01
CA ASN A 65 3.47 -10.88 8.08
C ASN A 65 4.86 -11.51 8.10
N ILE A 66 5.32 -11.95 9.27
CA ILE A 66 6.55 -12.75 9.43
C ILE A 66 6.22 -13.99 10.25
N GLN A 67 6.80 -15.14 9.92
CA GLN A 67 6.50 -16.41 10.57
C GLN A 67 7.78 -17.08 11.12
N PRO A 68 7.75 -17.60 12.35
CA PRO A 68 6.66 -17.44 13.32
C PRO A 68 6.45 -15.96 13.65
N ALA A 69 5.23 -15.57 14.06
CA ALA A 69 4.95 -14.19 14.45
C ALA A 69 5.80 -13.79 15.67
N PRO A 70 6.36 -12.56 15.71
CA PRO A 70 7.05 -12.07 16.88
C PRO A 70 6.09 -11.94 18.07
N ASP A 71 6.54 -12.30 19.26
CA ASP A 71 5.80 -12.10 20.51
C ASP A 71 5.90 -10.61 20.93
N VAL A 72 4.98 -9.81 20.40
CA VAL A 72 4.93 -8.36 20.62
C VAL A 72 4.64 -8.01 22.07
N GLY A 73 3.87 -8.84 22.78
CA GLY A 73 3.60 -8.69 24.23
C GLY A 73 4.65 -9.32 25.14
N GLY A 74 5.61 -10.03 24.57
CA GLY A 74 6.55 -10.90 25.25
C GLY A 74 7.73 -10.21 25.96
N ARG A 75 8.87 -10.89 25.97
CA ARG A 75 10.06 -10.48 26.72
C ARG A 75 10.67 -9.17 26.22
N LEU A 76 10.70 -8.96 24.89
CA LEU A 76 11.39 -7.82 24.29
C LEU A 76 10.61 -6.51 24.47
N PRO A 77 11.29 -5.39 24.70
CA PRO A 77 10.72 -4.08 24.45
C PRO A 77 10.23 -3.99 23.00
N THR A 78 8.97 -3.62 22.84
CA THR A 78 8.33 -3.52 21.53
C THR A 78 7.80 -2.12 21.34
N PHE A 79 8.17 -1.52 20.21
CA PHE A 79 7.76 -0.19 19.79
C PHE A 79 6.92 -0.29 18.52
N ASN A 80 5.88 0.53 18.42
CA ASN A 80 5.14 0.73 17.18
C ASN A 80 5.22 2.19 16.76
N ILE A 81 5.59 2.45 15.50
CA ILE A 81 5.56 3.77 14.88
C ILE A 81 4.62 3.66 13.68
N ASP A 82 3.51 4.37 13.70
CA ASP A 82 2.46 4.20 12.70
C ASP A 82 1.63 5.48 12.50
N HIS A 83 1.09 5.67 11.31
CA HIS A 83 0.21 6.80 10.98
C HIS A 83 -1.25 6.39 10.72
N HIS A 84 -1.58 5.12 10.85
CA HIS A 84 -2.93 4.65 10.58
C HIS A 84 -3.90 5.02 11.71
N ILE A 85 -5.01 5.70 11.39
CA ILE A 85 -6.09 6.04 12.32
C ILE A 85 -6.74 4.79 12.96
N THR A 86 -6.55 3.63 12.36
CA THR A 86 -7.10 2.35 12.83
C THR A 86 -6.12 1.57 13.71
N ASN A 87 -5.03 2.20 14.14
CA ASN A 87 -4.06 1.54 15.00
C ASN A 87 -4.71 1.08 16.31
N THR A 88 -4.29 -0.08 16.80
CA THR A 88 -4.84 -0.73 18.00
C THR A 88 -3.92 -0.60 19.22
N ASP A 89 -2.86 0.20 19.14
CA ASP A 89 -1.86 0.41 20.19
C ASP A 89 -1.31 -0.89 20.80
N PHE A 90 -1.00 -1.85 19.92
CA PHE A 90 -0.69 -3.24 20.29
C PHE A 90 0.71 -3.45 20.87
N ALA A 91 1.64 -2.52 20.68
CA ALA A 91 2.99 -2.62 21.21
C ALA A 91 3.10 -2.13 22.67
N LYS A 92 4.21 -2.40 23.35
CA LYS A 92 4.48 -1.86 24.69
C LYS A 92 4.62 -0.35 24.71
N SER A 93 5.14 0.23 23.62
CA SER A 93 5.21 1.67 23.41
C SER A 93 4.73 1.99 22.01
N ASN A 94 3.80 2.92 21.88
CA ASN A 94 3.20 3.28 20.61
C ASN A 94 3.37 4.78 20.36
N TRP A 95 3.86 5.13 19.18
CA TRP A 95 3.80 6.48 18.63
C TRP A 95 2.94 6.43 17.38
N VAL A 96 1.69 6.85 17.52
CA VAL A 96 0.69 6.84 16.46
C VAL A 96 0.27 8.26 16.17
N ASP A 97 0.48 8.72 14.92
CA ASP A 97 0.08 10.05 14.50
C ASP A 97 -0.68 10.01 13.16
N PRO A 98 -2.02 9.98 13.19
CA PRO A 98 -2.84 9.98 11.98
C PRO A 98 -2.80 11.27 11.16
N HIS A 99 -2.14 12.33 11.64
CA HIS A 99 -1.96 13.58 10.89
C HIS A 99 -0.68 13.57 10.04
N SER A 100 0.27 12.71 10.35
CA SER A 100 1.45 12.48 9.51
C SER A 100 1.06 11.82 8.20
N SER A 101 1.65 12.27 7.10
CA SER A 101 1.36 11.73 5.76
C SER A 101 1.81 10.29 5.57
N SER A 102 2.80 9.88 6.34
CA SER A 102 3.40 8.55 6.27
C SER A 102 4.22 8.23 7.52
N THR A 103 4.45 6.97 7.78
CA THR A 103 5.42 6.54 8.80
C THR A 103 6.85 7.02 8.48
N CYS A 104 7.20 7.22 7.21
CA CYS A 104 8.51 7.78 6.82
C CYS A 104 8.67 9.25 7.21
N GLU A 105 7.60 10.04 7.17
CA GLU A 105 7.60 11.40 7.73
C GLU A 105 7.90 11.37 9.23
N MET A 106 7.21 10.52 9.99
CA MET A 106 7.44 10.36 11.42
C MET A 106 8.88 9.95 11.74
N ILE A 107 9.45 8.99 11.00
CA ILE A 107 10.85 8.58 11.17
C ILE A 107 11.80 9.76 10.88
N SER A 108 11.52 10.58 9.87
CA SER A 108 12.32 11.77 9.58
C SER A 108 12.29 12.78 10.74
N LEU A 109 11.10 13.02 11.31
CA LEU A 109 10.93 13.87 12.50
C LEU A 109 11.64 13.29 13.72
N LEU A 110 11.64 11.96 13.89
CA LEU A 110 12.38 11.28 14.94
C LEU A 110 13.88 11.53 14.83
N LEU A 111 14.43 11.37 13.62
CA LEU A 111 15.86 11.62 13.38
C LEU A 111 16.24 13.08 13.68
N ASP A 112 15.41 14.03 13.24
CA ASP A 112 15.63 15.45 13.54
C ASP A 112 15.59 15.73 15.04
N ALA A 113 14.60 15.20 15.77
CA ALA A 113 14.51 15.32 17.23
C ALA A 113 15.71 14.71 17.96
N MET A 114 16.35 13.70 17.37
CA MET A 114 17.60 13.11 17.86
C MET A 114 18.85 13.91 17.45
N GLY A 115 18.71 15.01 16.72
CA GLY A 115 19.82 15.79 16.18
C GLY A 115 20.64 15.02 15.14
N ARG A 116 20.00 14.11 14.38
CA ARG A 116 20.65 13.26 13.38
C ARG A 116 20.23 13.66 11.97
N GLN A 117 21.20 13.91 11.12
CA GLN A 117 20.97 14.12 9.71
C GLN A 117 21.09 12.78 8.99
N PRO A 118 20.09 12.38 8.15
CA PRO A 118 20.19 11.15 7.36
C PRO A 118 21.27 11.30 6.28
N THR A 119 21.95 10.21 5.95
CA THR A 119 22.77 10.16 4.73
C THR A 119 21.89 10.27 3.49
N ALA A 120 22.47 10.59 2.33
CA ALA A 120 21.73 10.67 1.05
C ALA A 120 20.91 9.38 0.76
N ARG A 121 21.45 8.24 1.16
CA ARG A 121 20.81 6.95 1.03
C ARG A 121 19.58 6.79 1.93
N THR A 122 19.74 7.04 3.22
CA THR A 122 18.64 7.03 4.20
C THR A 122 17.59 8.06 3.83
N ALA A 123 18.00 9.25 3.39
CA ALA A 123 17.10 10.29 2.91
C ALA A 123 16.29 9.83 1.68
N SER A 124 16.93 9.11 0.74
CA SER A 124 16.23 8.54 -0.43
C SER A 124 15.18 7.51 -0.03
N LEU A 125 15.49 6.62 0.93
CA LEU A 125 14.55 5.61 1.44
C LEU A 125 13.33 6.27 2.11
N LEU A 126 13.55 7.30 2.94
CA LEU A 126 12.47 8.03 3.63
C LEU A 126 11.64 8.86 2.65
N TYR A 127 12.29 9.55 1.72
CA TYR A 127 11.60 10.31 0.67
C TYR A 127 10.70 9.42 -0.19
N ALA A 128 11.18 8.24 -0.58
CA ALA A 128 10.39 7.29 -1.38
C ALA A 128 9.11 6.83 -0.64
N GLY A 129 9.18 6.63 0.69
CA GLY A 129 7.99 6.30 1.49
C GLY A 129 6.99 7.46 1.54
N ILE A 130 7.44 8.70 1.81
CA ILE A 130 6.57 9.89 1.79
C ILE A 130 5.93 10.06 0.40
N HIS A 131 6.72 9.93 -0.66
CA HIS A 131 6.22 10.02 -2.04
C HIS A 131 5.15 8.96 -2.33
N GLY A 132 5.34 7.72 -1.84
CA GLY A 132 4.39 6.62 -2.02
C GLY A 132 3.04 6.93 -1.36
N ASP A 133 3.02 7.25 -0.07
CA ASP A 133 1.80 7.47 0.71
C ASP A 133 1.07 8.76 0.34
N THR A 134 1.79 9.77 -0.14
CA THR A 134 1.20 11.02 -0.64
C THR A 134 0.80 10.94 -2.12
N GLY A 135 1.06 9.80 -2.79
CA GLY A 135 0.83 9.65 -4.23
C GLY A 135 1.57 10.72 -5.05
N GLY A 136 2.84 10.93 -4.76
CA GLY A 136 3.63 11.99 -5.38
C GLY A 136 3.16 13.39 -4.99
N PHE A 137 2.75 13.57 -3.74
CA PHE A 137 2.22 14.82 -3.20
C PHE A 137 0.90 15.28 -3.82
N SER A 138 0.09 14.34 -4.33
CA SER A 138 -1.19 14.62 -4.98
C SER A 138 -2.42 14.18 -4.18
N LEU A 139 -2.24 13.43 -3.09
CA LEU A 139 -3.31 12.93 -2.24
C LEU A 139 -3.61 13.86 -1.05
N PRO A 140 -4.80 13.76 -0.43
CA PRO A 140 -5.20 14.58 0.73
C PRO A 140 -4.30 14.44 1.96
N ALA A 141 -3.52 13.38 2.07
CA ALA A 141 -2.52 13.19 3.13
C ALA A 141 -1.35 14.18 3.00
N THR A 142 -1.17 14.83 1.85
CA THR A 142 -0.12 15.83 1.65
C THR A 142 -0.39 17.08 2.49
N SER A 143 0.50 17.38 3.41
CA SER A 143 0.48 18.55 4.29
C SER A 143 1.64 19.49 4.00
N ALA A 144 1.62 20.69 4.60
CA ALA A 144 2.78 21.59 4.57
C ALA A 144 4.00 20.94 5.25
N ASP A 145 3.76 20.17 6.33
CA ASP A 145 4.81 19.50 7.07
C ASP A 145 5.44 18.36 6.26
N SER A 146 4.63 17.55 5.55
CA SER A 146 5.16 16.51 4.67
C SER A 146 6.01 17.08 3.53
N LEU A 147 5.62 18.22 2.95
CA LEU A 147 6.41 18.92 1.94
C LEU A 147 7.70 19.50 2.52
N HIS A 148 7.64 20.04 3.74
CA HIS A 148 8.82 20.53 4.45
C HIS A 148 9.83 19.41 4.71
N VAL A 149 9.38 18.30 5.28
CA VAL A 149 10.22 17.12 5.54
C VAL A 149 10.81 16.58 4.23
N ALA A 150 10.01 16.49 3.16
CA ALA A 150 10.51 16.09 1.85
C ALA A 150 11.62 17.01 1.33
N ALA A 151 11.48 18.35 1.51
CA ALA A 151 12.50 19.31 1.12
C ALA A 151 13.80 19.14 1.92
N GLU A 152 13.72 18.83 3.24
CA GLU A 152 14.91 18.57 4.05
C GLU A 152 15.60 17.25 3.61
N LEU A 153 14.84 16.22 3.27
CA LEU A 153 15.40 14.98 2.73
C LEU A 153 16.11 15.22 1.38
N VAL A 154 15.57 16.09 0.53
CA VAL A 154 16.24 16.51 -0.73
C VAL A 154 17.54 17.26 -0.43
N ARG A 155 17.56 18.16 0.57
CA ARG A 155 18.79 18.84 1.02
C ARG A 155 19.83 17.86 1.58
N ALA A 156 19.37 16.78 2.24
CA ALA A 156 20.24 15.70 2.69
C ALA A 156 20.74 14.79 1.57
N GLY A 157 20.31 15.03 0.31
CA GLY A 157 20.80 14.34 -0.87
C GLY A 157 19.92 13.19 -1.36
N ALA A 158 18.62 13.18 -1.02
CA ALA A 158 17.71 12.18 -1.59
C ALA A 158 17.68 12.27 -3.12
N ASP A 159 17.82 11.13 -3.81
CA ASP A 159 17.79 11.04 -5.26
C ASP A 159 16.35 11.01 -5.79
N VAL A 160 15.73 12.19 -5.82
CA VAL A 160 14.35 12.38 -6.26
C VAL A 160 14.13 11.93 -7.70
N ALA A 161 15.13 12.14 -8.57
CA ALA A 161 15.01 11.79 -9.98
C ALA A 161 14.94 10.27 -10.16
N HIS A 162 15.84 9.54 -9.51
CA HIS A 162 15.85 8.08 -9.53
C HIS A 162 14.56 7.50 -8.89
N ILE A 163 14.16 8.01 -7.73
CA ILE A 163 12.93 7.56 -7.06
C ILE A 163 11.70 7.81 -7.95
N GLY A 164 11.58 9.00 -8.56
CA GLY A 164 10.49 9.32 -9.47
C GLY A 164 10.50 8.45 -10.73
N GLU A 165 11.68 8.11 -11.27
CA GLU A 165 11.82 7.17 -12.37
C GLU A 165 11.30 5.78 -11.97
N GLN A 166 11.76 5.25 -10.84
CA GLN A 166 11.39 3.92 -10.36
C GLN A 166 9.89 3.82 -10.02
N LEU A 167 9.34 4.80 -9.32
CA LEU A 167 7.93 4.75 -8.91
C LEU A 167 6.94 5.08 -10.03
N CYS A 168 7.33 5.93 -11.01
CA CYS A 168 6.39 6.47 -11.99
C CYS A 168 6.69 6.04 -13.44
N ARG A 169 7.89 5.57 -13.77
CA ARG A 169 8.32 5.34 -15.16
C ARG A 169 9.06 4.02 -15.40
N SER A 170 9.14 3.13 -14.41
CA SER A 170 9.87 1.86 -14.52
C SER A 170 8.96 0.66 -14.80
N GLN A 171 7.83 0.89 -15.44
CA GLN A 171 6.93 -0.19 -15.83
C GLN A 171 7.62 -1.13 -16.81
N ASN A 172 7.59 -2.42 -16.52
CA ASN A 172 8.03 -3.41 -17.47
C ASN A 172 6.99 -3.63 -18.58
N ARG A 173 7.35 -4.38 -19.62
CA ARG A 173 6.45 -4.61 -20.76
C ARG A 173 5.16 -5.37 -20.36
N SER A 174 5.26 -6.29 -19.41
CA SER A 174 4.09 -7.04 -18.93
C SER A 174 3.12 -6.12 -18.19
N ASP A 175 3.62 -5.22 -17.34
CA ASP A 175 2.77 -4.24 -16.64
C ASP A 175 2.06 -3.33 -17.65
N PHE A 176 2.78 -2.86 -18.68
CA PHE A 176 2.21 -2.02 -19.73
C PHE A 176 1.10 -2.75 -20.50
N GLU A 177 1.32 -4.02 -20.87
CA GLU A 177 0.29 -4.84 -21.54
C GLU A 177 -0.91 -5.09 -20.63
N LEU A 178 -0.70 -5.27 -19.33
CA LEU A 178 -1.78 -5.39 -18.35
C LEU A 178 -2.61 -4.11 -18.26
N LEU A 179 -1.94 -2.95 -18.14
CA LEU A 179 -2.59 -1.64 -18.12
C LEU A 179 -3.43 -1.42 -19.37
N ARG A 180 -2.90 -1.73 -20.56
CA ARG A 180 -3.63 -1.62 -21.80
C ARG A 180 -4.95 -2.40 -21.76
N ARG A 181 -4.94 -3.65 -21.24
CA ARG A 181 -6.15 -4.46 -21.08
C ARG A 181 -7.13 -3.86 -20.09
N VAL A 182 -6.65 -3.31 -18.97
CA VAL A 182 -7.51 -2.61 -18.01
C VAL A 182 -8.19 -1.41 -18.66
N TYR A 183 -7.46 -0.61 -19.45
CA TYR A 183 -8.06 0.50 -20.22
C TYR A 183 -9.07 0.02 -21.23
N ASP A 184 -8.72 -1.00 -22.04
CA ASP A 184 -9.59 -1.55 -23.11
C ASP A 184 -10.90 -2.11 -22.54
N HIS A 185 -10.87 -2.69 -21.35
CA HIS A 185 -12.02 -3.27 -20.67
C HIS A 185 -12.73 -2.29 -19.71
N THR A 186 -12.34 -1.01 -19.70
CA THR A 186 -13.00 -0.03 -18.85
C THR A 186 -14.38 0.35 -19.41
N THR A 187 -15.39 0.15 -18.59
CA THR A 187 -16.79 0.44 -18.90
C THR A 187 -17.36 1.42 -17.89
N VAL A 188 -18.14 2.38 -18.40
CA VAL A 188 -18.81 3.41 -17.59
C VAL A 188 -20.31 3.20 -17.65
N VAL A 189 -20.96 3.18 -16.49
CA VAL A 189 -22.41 2.95 -16.33
C VAL A 189 -23.02 3.93 -15.32
N ALA A 190 -24.32 3.82 -15.11
CA ALA A 190 -25.03 4.64 -14.10
C ALA A 190 -24.77 6.13 -14.29
N ASP A 191 -25.05 6.64 -15.51
CA ASP A 191 -24.89 8.05 -15.90
C ASP A 191 -23.50 8.63 -15.58
N GLY A 192 -22.45 7.81 -15.77
CA GLY A 192 -21.08 8.21 -15.52
C GLY A 192 -20.62 8.14 -14.06
N ARG A 193 -21.46 7.62 -13.17
CA ARG A 193 -21.16 7.55 -11.72
C ARG A 193 -20.43 6.29 -11.30
N ILE A 194 -20.52 5.24 -12.09
CA ILE A 194 -19.80 3.97 -11.85
C ILE A 194 -18.91 3.71 -13.05
N ALA A 195 -17.66 3.37 -12.77
CA ALA A 195 -16.75 2.81 -13.76
C ALA A 195 -16.16 1.50 -13.25
N TYR A 196 -16.03 0.53 -14.13
CA TYR A 196 -15.36 -0.71 -13.80
C TYR A 196 -14.47 -1.18 -14.94
N SER A 197 -13.47 -1.97 -14.59
CA SER A 197 -12.64 -2.72 -15.53
C SER A 197 -12.59 -4.18 -15.12
N TYR A 198 -12.21 -5.04 -16.05
CA TYR A 198 -11.91 -6.43 -15.72
C TYR A 198 -10.65 -6.93 -16.42
N VAL A 199 -10.00 -7.92 -15.81
CA VAL A 199 -8.88 -8.66 -16.38
C VAL A 199 -9.10 -10.15 -16.11
N SER A 200 -9.24 -10.93 -17.18
CA SER A 200 -9.43 -12.37 -17.10
C SER A 200 -8.11 -13.10 -16.80
N TYR A 201 -8.19 -14.35 -16.38
CA TYR A 201 -7.01 -15.22 -16.23
C TYR A 201 -6.21 -15.32 -17.53
N LYS A 202 -6.89 -15.36 -18.68
CA LYS A 202 -6.25 -15.36 -20.00
C LYS A 202 -5.46 -14.06 -20.21
N ASP A 203 -6.05 -12.91 -19.91
CA ASP A 203 -5.39 -11.60 -20.06
C ASP A 203 -4.11 -11.53 -19.24
N MET A 204 -4.16 -11.98 -17.98
CA MET A 204 -3.01 -11.98 -17.08
C MET A 204 -1.91 -12.92 -17.57
N THR A 205 -2.29 -14.13 -18.00
CA THR A 205 -1.35 -15.11 -18.51
C THR A 205 -0.65 -14.61 -19.79
N GLU A 206 -1.40 -14.03 -20.73
CA GLU A 206 -0.85 -13.47 -21.97
C GLU A 206 0.03 -12.24 -21.74
N ALA A 207 -0.26 -11.44 -20.72
CA ALA A 207 0.58 -10.32 -20.31
C ALA A 207 1.83 -10.77 -19.53
N GLY A 208 1.86 -12.00 -19.00
CA GLY A 208 2.95 -12.50 -18.16
C GLY A 208 2.93 -11.94 -16.75
N CYS A 209 1.76 -11.53 -16.25
CA CYS A 209 1.57 -10.90 -14.94
C CYS A 209 1.08 -11.89 -13.88
N LYS A 210 1.33 -11.57 -12.63
CA LYS A 210 0.84 -12.32 -11.46
C LYS A 210 -0.39 -11.62 -10.86
N ALA A 211 -1.12 -12.35 -10.02
CA ALA A 211 -2.34 -11.85 -9.35
C ALA A 211 -2.13 -10.56 -8.54
N ASP A 212 -0.96 -10.38 -7.96
CA ASP A 212 -0.67 -9.23 -7.09
C ASP A 212 -0.26 -7.97 -7.88
N ASP A 213 0.05 -8.11 -9.18
CA ASP A 213 0.45 -6.98 -10.04
C ASP A 213 -0.75 -6.08 -10.44
N ILE A 214 -2.00 -6.53 -10.20
CA ILE A 214 -3.22 -5.89 -10.70
C ILE A 214 -3.94 -5.00 -9.67
N ASP A 215 -3.72 -5.17 -8.39
CA ASP A 215 -4.58 -4.61 -7.33
C ASP A 215 -4.66 -3.07 -7.35
N ASP A 216 -3.58 -2.37 -7.69
CA ASP A 216 -3.54 -0.91 -7.80
C ASP A 216 -4.23 -0.36 -9.06
N GLN A 217 -4.53 -1.21 -10.04
CA GLN A 217 -5.06 -0.77 -11.33
C GLN A 217 -6.53 -0.34 -11.28
N VAL A 218 -7.20 -0.50 -10.15
CA VAL A 218 -8.51 0.13 -9.88
C VAL A 218 -8.44 1.67 -9.98
N SER A 219 -7.26 2.24 -9.90
CA SER A 219 -7.00 3.67 -10.15
C SER A 219 -7.40 4.13 -11.56
N ILE A 220 -7.37 3.25 -12.56
CA ILE A 220 -7.73 3.55 -13.95
C ILE A 220 -9.23 3.91 -14.07
N PRO A 221 -10.18 3.02 -13.77
CA PRO A 221 -11.60 3.40 -13.82
C PRO A 221 -11.94 4.51 -12.80
N ARG A 222 -11.21 4.60 -11.68
CA ARG A 222 -11.36 5.66 -10.68
C ARG A 222 -11.00 7.04 -11.21
N ALA A 223 -10.04 7.14 -12.13
CA ALA A 223 -9.55 8.42 -12.67
C ALA A 223 -10.56 9.14 -13.58
N LEU A 224 -11.63 8.48 -14.00
CA LEU A 224 -12.64 9.08 -14.87
C LEU A 224 -13.43 10.16 -14.14
N LYS A 225 -13.50 11.34 -14.73
CA LYS A 225 -14.21 12.48 -14.16
C LYS A 225 -15.70 12.17 -13.94
N GLY A 226 -16.17 12.39 -12.71
CA GLY A 226 -17.57 12.18 -12.35
C GLY A 226 -17.87 10.80 -11.73
N VAL A 227 -16.93 9.86 -11.82
CA VAL A 227 -17.05 8.55 -11.18
C VAL A 227 -17.08 8.72 -9.65
N ARG A 228 -18.01 8.02 -9.03
CA ARG A 228 -18.22 8.00 -7.57
C ARG A 228 -17.90 6.65 -6.96
N LEU A 229 -17.97 5.60 -7.77
CA LEU A 229 -17.59 4.24 -7.39
C LEU A 229 -16.83 3.58 -8.54
N ALA A 230 -15.62 3.15 -8.26
CA ALA A 230 -14.77 2.43 -9.21
C ALA A 230 -14.58 0.97 -8.77
N MET A 231 -14.53 0.07 -9.73
CA MET A 231 -14.35 -1.36 -9.48
C MET A 231 -13.33 -1.95 -10.45
N LEU A 232 -12.53 -2.90 -9.95
CA LEU A 232 -11.67 -3.74 -10.76
C LEU A 232 -11.93 -5.20 -10.42
N PHE A 233 -12.29 -5.97 -11.46
CA PHE A 233 -12.47 -7.41 -11.39
C PHE A 233 -11.23 -8.09 -11.95
N SER A 234 -10.58 -8.96 -11.19
CA SER A 234 -9.38 -9.67 -11.63
C SER A 234 -9.45 -11.16 -11.35
N GLU A 235 -9.09 -11.98 -12.33
CA GLU A 235 -9.00 -13.43 -12.20
C GLU A 235 -7.54 -13.84 -12.27
N GLY A 236 -6.82 -13.77 -11.13
CA GLY A 236 -5.42 -14.17 -11.04
C GLY A 236 -5.20 -15.66 -10.91
N GLU A 237 -6.23 -16.40 -10.51
CA GLU A 237 -6.29 -17.86 -10.44
C GLU A 237 -7.59 -18.32 -11.12
N PRO A 238 -7.61 -19.41 -11.88
CA PRO A 238 -8.81 -19.87 -12.56
C PRO A 238 -10.01 -20.04 -11.62
N GLY A 239 -11.13 -19.40 -11.95
CA GLY A 239 -12.36 -19.45 -11.18
C GLY A 239 -12.35 -18.68 -9.87
N VAL A 240 -11.32 -17.86 -9.61
CA VAL A 240 -11.21 -17.00 -8.44
C VAL A 240 -11.17 -15.55 -8.86
N ILE A 241 -12.26 -14.82 -8.66
CA ILE A 241 -12.40 -13.42 -9.01
C ILE A 241 -12.22 -12.56 -7.77
N ARG A 242 -11.20 -11.70 -7.81
CA ARG A 242 -11.02 -10.61 -6.84
C ARG A 242 -11.70 -9.36 -7.35
N ILE A 243 -12.30 -8.60 -6.47
CA ILE A 243 -12.98 -7.34 -6.80
C ILE A 243 -12.44 -6.27 -5.86
N ASN A 244 -11.78 -5.28 -6.43
CA ASN A 244 -11.32 -4.10 -5.71
C ASN A 244 -12.35 -2.98 -5.90
N LEU A 245 -12.83 -2.42 -4.79
CA LEU A 245 -13.82 -1.36 -4.75
C LEU A 245 -13.21 -0.08 -4.22
N ARG A 246 -13.48 1.04 -4.87
CA ARG A 246 -13.06 2.38 -4.44
C ARG A 246 -14.23 3.35 -4.51
N GLY A 247 -14.50 4.02 -3.39
CA GLY A 247 -15.50 5.08 -3.29
C GLY A 247 -14.85 6.46 -3.34
N GLU A 248 -15.56 7.44 -3.89
CA GLU A 248 -15.12 8.84 -3.96
C GLU A 248 -15.96 9.77 -3.08
N GLY A 249 -15.30 10.69 -2.41
CA GLY A 249 -15.93 11.66 -1.52
C GLY A 249 -16.62 10.99 -0.34
N LYS A 250 -17.96 11.07 -0.28
CA LYS A 250 -18.78 10.49 0.79
C LYS A 250 -19.30 9.08 0.48
N VAL A 251 -18.95 8.52 -0.68
CA VAL A 251 -19.39 7.18 -1.07
C VAL A 251 -18.57 6.14 -0.33
N THR A 252 -19.22 5.37 0.55
CA THR A 252 -18.63 4.22 1.23
C THR A 252 -18.85 2.96 0.41
N VAL A 253 -17.88 2.04 0.43
CA VAL A 253 -17.94 0.77 -0.34
C VAL A 253 -17.83 -0.46 0.56
N VAL A 254 -17.59 -0.29 1.85
CA VAL A 254 -17.42 -1.41 2.78
C VAL A 254 -18.72 -2.20 2.94
N GLU A 255 -19.87 -1.53 3.02
CA GLU A 255 -21.18 -2.17 3.14
C GLU A 255 -21.52 -2.96 1.87
N LEU A 256 -21.14 -2.43 0.69
CA LEU A 256 -21.27 -3.14 -0.58
C LEU A 256 -20.40 -4.41 -0.58
N ALA A 257 -19.14 -4.31 -0.15
CA ALA A 257 -18.25 -5.47 -0.06
C ALA A 257 -18.78 -6.54 0.89
N GLN A 258 -19.33 -6.14 2.03
CA GLN A 258 -19.88 -7.05 3.04
C GLN A 258 -21.08 -7.87 2.52
N ARG A 259 -21.88 -7.32 1.60
CA ARG A 259 -22.98 -8.06 0.93
C ARG A 259 -22.47 -9.31 0.19
N PHE A 260 -21.19 -9.30 -0.24
CA PHE A 260 -20.54 -10.38 -0.96
C PHE A 260 -19.49 -11.13 -0.11
N GLY A 261 -19.54 -10.98 1.22
CA GLY A 261 -18.60 -11.64 2.12
C GLY A 261 -17.19 -11.04 2.13
N GLY A 262 -17.05 -9.83 1.60
CA GLY A 262 -15.81 -9.06 1.62
C GLY A 262 -15.70 -8.09 2.79
N GLY A 263 -14.75 -7.16 2.73
CA GLY A 263 -14.51 -6.16 3.76
C GLY A 263 -13.46 -5.15 3.37
N GLY A 264 -13.13 -4.26 4.27
CA GLY A 264 -12.13 -3.21 4.06
C GLY A 264 -12.47 -1.94 4.84
N HIS A 265 -12.06 -0.81 4.29
CA HIS A 265 -12.31 0.53 4.83
C HIS A 265 -13.50 1.20 4.12
N ALA A 266 -13.96 2.32 4.67
CA ALA A 266 -15.11 3.05 4.13
C ALA A 266 -15.01 3.28 2.61
N GLN A 267 -13.87 3.75 2.11
CA GLN A 267 -13.67 4.09 0.68
C GLN A 267 -12.83 3.08 -0.10
N SER A 268 -12.34 2.01 0.55
CA SER A 268 -11.47 0.99 -0.07
C SER A 268 -11.80 -0.37 0.49
N ALA A 269 -12.41 -1.23 -0.32
CA ALA A 269 -12.82 -2.56 0.11
C ALA A 269 -12.52 -3.59 -0.97
N GLY A 270 -12.46 -4.86 -0.56
CA GLY A 270 -12.21 -6.01 -1.43
C GLY A 270 -13.19 -7.14 -1.20
N VAL A 271 -13.47 -7.87 -2.28
CA VAL A 271 -14.30 -9.08 -2.29
C VAL A 271 -13.56 -10.19 -3.03
N LYS A 272 -13.77 -11.44 -2.63
CA LYS A 272 -13.26 -12.62 -3.35
C LYS A 272 -14.43 -13.56 -3.61
N MET A 273 -14.75 -13.76 -4.90
CA MET A 273 -15.81 -14.68 -5.34
C MET A 273 -15.20 -15.88 -6.06
N LYS A 274 -15.80 -17.06 -5.91
CA LYS A 274 -15.30 -18.30 -6.50
C LYS A 274 -16.39 -19.01 -7.29
N ASN A 275 -15.96 -19.81 -8.28
CA ASN A 275 -16.82 -20.72 -9.01
C ASN A 275 -18.00 -20.04 -9.76
N LYS A 276 -17.79 -18.80 -10.21
CA LYS A 276 -18.73 -18.07 -11.04
C LYS A 276 -18.01 -17.54 -12.30
N PRO A 277 -18.68 -17.45 -13.46
CA PRO A 277 -18.13 -16.78 -14.64
C PRO A 277 -17.90 -15.28 -14.37
N MET A 278 -16.83 -14.71 -14.91
CA MET A 278 -16.48 -13.29 -14.77
C MET A 278 -17.65 -12.37 -15.07
N GLN A 279 -18.32 -12.56 -16.22
CA GLN A 279 -19.43 -11.70 -16.63
C GLN A 279 -20.60 -11.75 -15.64
N ALA A 280 -20.93 -12.92 -15.10
CA ALA A 280 -22.01 -13.05 -14.12
C ALA A 280 -21.68 -12.32 -12.81
N VAL A 281 -20.39 -12.34 -12.39
CA VAL A 281 -19.93 -11.59 -11.21
C VAL A 281 -20.00 -10.09 -11.48
N ILE A 282 -19.58 -9.63 -12.65
CA ILE A 282 -19.65 -8.22 -13.05
C ILE A 282 -21.11 -7.75 -13.00
N ASP A 283 -22.02 -8.46 -13.66
CA ASP A 283 -23.44 -8.10 -13.74
C ASP A 283 -24.08 -7.99 -12.34
N GLU A 284 -23.80 -8.98 -11.46
CA GLU A 284 -24.31 -9.04 -10.10
C GLU A 284 -23.79 -7.87 -9.25
N VAL A 285 -22.48 -7.61 -9.28
CA VAL A 285 -21.85 -6.59 -8.44
C VAL A 285 -22.14 -5.18 -8.95
N VAL A 286 -22.18 -4.96 -10.26
CA VAL A 286 -22.54 -3.66 -10.86
C VAL A 286 -23.99 -3.29 -10.56
N ALA A 287 -24.93 -4.26 -10.61
CA ALA A 287 -26.31 -4.03 -10.21
C ALA A 287 -26.40 -3.62 -8.75
N ALA A 288 -25.74 -4.34 -7.85
CA ALA A 288 -25.70 -4.01 -6.42
C ALA A 288 -25.02 -2.66 -6.12
N ALA A 289 -23.95 -2.32 -6.87
CA ALA A 289 -23.28 -1.03 -6.75
C ALA A 289 -24.18 0.13 -7.20
N THR A 290 -24.97 -0.07 -8.25
CA THR A 290 -25.96 0.91 -8.72
C THR A 290 -27.05 1.16 -7.70
N GLU A 291 -27.58 0.10 -7.09
CA GLU A 291 -28.56 0.20 -6.00
C GLU A 291 -27.96 0.90 -4.77
N HIS A 292 -26.72 0.56 -4.42
CA HIS A 292 -25.99 1.16 -3.30
C HIS A 292 -25.81 2.68 -3.49
N LEU A 293 -25.39 3.14 -4.67
CA LEU A 293 -25.29 4.58 -4.97
C LEU A 293 -26.64 5.30 -4.89
N ARG A 294 -27.74 4.67 -5.34
CA ARG A 294 -29.08 5.22 -5.19
C ARG A 294 -29.46 5.42 -3.73
N SER A 295 -29.18 4.41 -2.89
CA SER A 295 -29.48 4.49 -1.45
C SER A 295 -28.70 5.60 -0.73
N LEU A 296 -27.52 5.97 -1.26
CA LEU A 296 -26.68 7.06 -0.76
C LEU A 296 -27.05 8.43 -1.37
N GLY A 297 -28.05 8.52 -2.25
CA GLY A 297 -28.41 9.76 -2.96
C GLY A 297 -27.26 10.28 -3.87
N SER A 298 -26.43 9.39 -4.37
CA SER A 298 -25.23 9.70 -5.15
C SER A 298 -25.34 9.30 -6.63
N LEU A 299 -26.52 8.87 -7.06
CA LEU A 299 -26.93 8.65 -8.44
C LEU A 299 -27.80 9.78 -8.91
#